data_5be3bfed6e334c43b1485593bedc3cc3
#
_entry.id   5be3bfed6e334c43b1485593bedc3cc3
#
_cell.length_a   1.000
_cell.length_b   1.000
_cell.length_c   1.000
_cell.angle_alpha   90.00
_cell.angle_beta   90.00
_cell.angle_gamma   90.00
#
_symmetry.space_group_name_H-M   'P 1'
#
loop_
_entity.id
_entity.type
_entity.pdbx_description
1 polymer ?
#
loop_
_entity_poly.entity_id
_entity_poly.type
_entity_poly.pdbx_seq_one_letter_code
_entity_poly.pdbx_strand_id
1 'polypeptide(L)'
;MDTITPNSDELAVKSYNKRKLGRLRKRRKMRRLKILLARLRVLARLAGYVIIIWLFIKLTNVPAWYLNENIFMTYPNKYLELEGYSIVSTKHVMTKLQEIKLPKKPLYLIDTKPIESKISELPPVKRVIVRRYWLPARLRVVIDERTPALSIVPNSKVDPIAVFTLDGNKVEILEKEYLPLPDKMQTYKIITYDDYKSWKPAQIPYIQRLAMYLENATDDRLEYLDIRNPDDVYAQMNHFRLRLGALKGNEIFQRIQKVSSVIPEAMKIKDNINYIDLRWNNVSIKLKKNN
;
A
#
# COMPACT_ATOMS: atom_id res chain seq x y z
N MET A 1 -112.61 28.19 -23.08
CA MET A 1 -111.12 28.07 -22.84
C MET A 1 -110.96 27.17 -21.64
N ASP A 2 -110.76 25.87 -21.93
CA ASP A 2 -110.60 24.88 -20.85
C ASP A 2 -109.12 24.78 -20.50
N THR A 3 -108.82 25.32 -19.41
CA THR A 3 -107.46 25.08 -18.79
C THR A 3 -107.39 23.69 -18.27
N ILE A 4 -106.78 22.78 -19.05
CA ILE A 4 -106.51 21.41 -18.57
C ILE A 4 -105.42 21.48 -17.48
N THR A 5 -105.93 21.35 -16.24
CA THR A 5 -104.98 21.17 -15.13
C THR A 5 -104.33 19.78 -15.20
N PRO A 6 -103.05 19.66 -15.23
CA PRO A 6 -102.41 18.36 -15.33
C PRO A 6 -102.70 17.48 -14.12
N ASN A 7 -103.11 16.25 -14.38
CA ASN A 7 -103.45 15.28 -13.37
C ASN A 7 -102.28 15.02 -12.37
N SER A 8 -102.58 14.96 -11.07
CA SER A 8 -101.62 14.78 -10.04
C SER A 8 -100.66 13.58 -10.21
N ASP A 9 -101.20 12.52 -10.87
CA ASP A 9 -100.46 11.32 -11.14
C ASP A 9 -99.42 11.55 -12.26
N GLU A 10 -99.69 12.36 -13.28
CA GLU A 10 -98.78 12.76 -14.37
C GLU A 10 -97.60 13.58 -13.79
N LEU A 11 -97.87 14.48 -12.85
CA LEU A 11 -96.85 15.29 -12.17
C LEU A 11 -95.97 14.38 -11.26
N ALA A 12 -96.53 13.42 -10.56
CA ALA A 12 -95.81 12.46 -9.76
C ALA A 12 -94.88 11.58 -10.62
N VAL A 13 -95.38 11.08 -11.76
CA VAL A 13 -94.53 10.27 -12.73
C VAL A 13 -93.43 11.10 -13.32
N LYS A 14 -93.67 12.37 -13.75
CA LYS A 14 -92.66 13.27 -14.27
C LYS A 14 -91.58 13.56 -13.20
N SER A 15 -91.93 13.80 -11.96
CA SER A 15 -91.05 14.04 -10.82
C SER A 15 -90.15 12.81 -10.53
N TYR A 16 -90.75 11.62 -10.53
CA TYR A 16 -90.07 10.34 -10.34
C TYR A 16 -89.01 10.07 -11.44
N ASN A 17 -89.43 10.25 -12.68
CA ASN A 17 -88.57 10.09 -13.84
C ASN A 17 -87.39 11.11 -13.84
N LYS A 18 -87.63 12.35 -13.46
CA LYS A 18 -86.62 13.40 -13.33
C LYS A 18 -85.59 13.02 -12.22
N ARG A 19 -86.06 12.49 -11.06
CA ARG A 19 -85.19 12.00 -10.00
C ARG A 19 -84.40 10.76 -10.41
N LYS A 20 -85.00 9.81 -11.14
CA LYS A 20 -84.34 8.64 -11.69
C LYS A 20 -83.25 9.01 -12.69
N LEU A 21 -83.53 9.91 -13.61
CA LEU A 21 -82.58 10.45 -14.59
C LEU A 21 -81.44 11.18 -13.88
N GLY A 22 -81.72 11.95 -12.87
CA GLY A 22 -80.72 12.64 -12.04
C GLY A 22 -79.76 11.66 -11.36
N ARG A 23 -80.29 10.56 -10.78
CA ARG A 23 -79.47 9.49 -10.17
C ARG A 23 -78.60 8.78 -11.21
N LEU A 24 -79.14 8.51 -12.40
CA LEU A 24 -78.38 7.87 -13.49
C LEU A 24 -77.26 8.76 -14.01
N ARG A 25 -77.55 10.09 -14.20
CA ARG A 25 -76.52 11.08 -14.58
C ARG A 25 -75.42 11.17 -13.52
N LYS A 26 -75.74 11.18 -12.24
CA LYS A 26 -74.79 11.20 -11.13
C LYS A 26 -73.93 9.93 -11.10
N ARG A 27 -74.53 8.75 -11.32
CA ARG A 27 -73.81 7.48 -11.39
C ARG A 27 -72.83 7.45 -12.60
N ARG A 28 -73.25 7.97 -13.79
CA ARG A 28 -72.39 8.09 -14.99
C ARG A 28 -71.22 9.04 -14.75
N LYS A 29 -71.47 10.21 -14.11
CA LYS A 29 -70.40 11.15 -13.74
C LYS A 29 -69.42 10.49 -12.75
N MET A 30 -69.91 9.79 -11.72
CA MET A 30 -69.05 9.09 -10.73
C MET A 30 -68.23 7.96 -11.37
N ARG A 31 -68.80 7.21 -12.33
CA ARG A 31 -68.06 6.21 -13.09
C ARG A 31 -66.93 6.83 -13.92
N ARG A 32 -67.24 7.91 -14.65
CA ARG A 32 -66.22 8.66 -15.44
C ARG A 32 -65.12 9.20 -14.53
N LEU A 33 -65.49 9.76 -13.37
CA LEU A 33 -64.52 10.26 -12.39
C LEU A 33 -63.62 9.15 -11.84
N LYS A 34 -64.19 7.97 -11.51
CA LYS A 34 -63.43 6.82 -11.08
C LYS A 34 -62.45 6.32 -12.15
N ILE A 35 -62.85 6.27 -13.42
CA ILE A 35 -62.00 5.90 -14.54
C ILE A 35 -60.89 6.93 -14.74
N LEU A 36 -61.22 8.22 -14.66
CA LEU A 36 -60.26 9.30 -14.76
C LEU A 36 -59.24 9.27 -13.65
N LEU A 37 -59.68 9.05 -12.39
CA LEU A 37 -58.82 8.88 -11.23
C LEU A 37 -57.93 7.63 -11.34
N ALA A 38 -58.46 6.52 -11.87
CA ALA A 38 -57.67 5.32 -12.13
C ALA A 38 -56.56 5.57 -13.15
N ARG A 39 -56.89 6.24 -14.26
CA ARG A 39 -55.91 6.66 -15.30
C ARG A 39 -54.88 7.61 -14.71
N LEU A 40 -55.30 8.58 -13.90
CA LEU A 40 -54.40 9.53 -13.27
C LEU A 40 -53.41 8.83 -12.31
N ARG A 41 -53.87 7.80 -11.56
CA ARG A 41 -52.99 6.99 -10.72
C ARG A 41 -51.93 6.24 -11.54
N VAL A 42 -52.32 5.66 -12.69
CA VAL A 42 -51.37 4.98 -13.59
C VAL A 42 -50.37 5.97 -14.14
N LEU A 43 -50.82 7.13 -14.62
CA LEU A 43 -49.92 8.20 -15.13
C LEU A 43 -49.00 8.70 -14.03
N ALA A 44 -49.50 8.90 -12.80
CA ALA A 44 -48.65 9.31 -11.66
C ALA A 44 -47.56 8.27 -11.33
N ARG A 45 -47.90 6.97 -11.38
CA ARG A 45 -46.89 5.90 -11.23
C ARG A 45 -45.83 5.91 -12.33
N LEU A 46 -46.26 6.05 -13.59
CA LEU A 46 -45.33 6.14 -14.73
C LEU A 46 -44.44 7.39 -14.63
N ALA A 47 -45.02 8.54 -14.28
CA ALA A 47 -44.23 9.75 -14.01
C ALA A 47 -43.23 9.55 -12.85
N GLY A 48 -43.64 8.85 -11.80
CA GLY A 48 -42.77 8.50 -10.69
C GLY A 48 -41.57 7.64 -11.15
N TYR A 49 -41.79 6.64 -11.99
CA TYR A 49 -40.70 5.85 -12.55
C TYR A 49 -39.75 6.67 -13.44
N VAL A 50 -40.32 7.55 -14.29
CA VAL A 50 -39.49 8.44 -15.12
C VAL A 50 -38.63 9.36 -14.26
N ILE A 51 -39.20 9.94 -13.22
CA ILE A 51 -38.44 10.78 -12.25
C ILE A 51 -37.34 10.00 -11.57
N ILE A 52 -37.62 8.78 -11.12
CA ILE A 52 -36.62 7.92 -10.47
C ILE A 52 -35.47 7.61 -11.45
N ILE A 53 -35.79 7.23 -12.68
CA ILE A 53 -34.78 6.96 -13.71
C ILE A 53 -33.96 8.23 -14.02
N TRP A 54 -34.61 9.37 -14.15
CA TRP A 54 -33.95 10.66 -14.37
C TRP A 54 -33.03 11.04 -13.21
N LEU A 55 -33.48 10.88 -11.97
CA LEU A 55 -32.66 11.10 -10.76
C LEU A 55 -31.46 10.14 -10.73
N PHE A 56 -31.69 8.88 -11.08
CA PHE A 56 -30.60 7.90 -11.16
C PHE A 56 -29.53 8.29 -12.18
N ILE A 57 -29.95 8.71 -13.38
CA ILE A 57 -29.02 9.21 -14.42
C ILE A 57 -28.29 10.47 -13.95
N LYS A 58 -28.99 11.40 -13.30
CA LYS A 58 -28.35 12.60 -12.71
C LYS A 58 -27.36 12.24 -11.63
N LEU A 59 -27.70 11.30 -10.76
CA LEU A 59 -26.85 10.83 -9.67
C LEU A 59 -25.57 10.15 -10.18
N THR A 60 -25.66 9.34 -11.26
CA THR A 60 -24.49 8.69 -11.87
C THR A 60 -23.56 9.68 -12.59
N ASN A 61 -24.05 10.83 -13.00
CA ASN A 61 -23.29 11.87 -13.72
C ASN A 61 -22.81 13.03 -12.83
N VAL A 62 -22.81 12.87 -11.50
CA VAL A 62 -22.27 13.91 -10.60
C VAL A 62 -20.78 14.07 -10.81
N PRO A 63 -20.25 15.27 -11.15
CA PRO A 63 -18.83 15.49 -11.42
C PRO A 63 -17.92 15.12 -10.23
N ALA A 64 -18.44 15.20 -9.00
CA ALA A 64 -17.69 14.85 -7.79
C ALA A 64 -17.31 13.35 -7.70
N TRP A 65 -17.87 12.50 -8.55
CA TRP A 65 -17.55 11.06 -8.60
C TRP A 65 -16.50 10.70 -9.62
N TYR A 66 -16.08 11.66 -10.44
CA TYR A 66 -15.08 11.45 -11.46
C TYR A 66 -13.73 12.01 -11.01
N LEU A 67 -12.68 11.26 -11.28
CA LEU A 67 -11.32 11.77 -11.15
C LEU A 67 -10.99 12.70 -12.33
N ASN A 68 -10.16 13.68 -12.05
CA ASN A 68 -9.56 14.47 -13.12
C ASN A 68 -8.62 13.58 -13.95
N GLU A 69 -8.67 13.65 -15.27
CA GLU A 69 -7.80 12.87 -16.17
C GLU A 69 -6.31 13.13 -15.91
N ASN A 70 -5.98 14.33 -15.46
CA ASN A 70 -4.63 14.78 -15.19
C ASN A 70 -4.18 14.54 -13.73
N ILE A 71 -4.87 13.67 -12.97
CA ILE A 71 -4.56 13.43 -11.55
C ILE A 71 -3.10 13.00 -11.32
N PHE A 72 -2.49 12.30 -12.29
CA PHE A 72 -1.11 11.83 -12.22
C PHE A 72 -0.09 12.80 -12.85
N MET A 73 -0.51 13.94 -13.40
CA MET A 73 0.42 14.89 -14.03
C MET A 73 1.12 15.79 -13.02
N THR A 74 0.44 16.14 -11.95
CA THR A 74 0.96 17.05 -10.92
C THR A 74 0.79 16.47 -9.53
N TYR A 75 1.81 16.63 -8.68
CA TYR A 75 1.77 16.28 -7.27
C TYR A 75 2.53 17.35 -6.47
N PRO A 76 2.05 17.80 -5.30
CA PRO A 76 0.83 17.33 -4.62
C PRO A 76 -0.47 17.85 -5.23
N ASN A 77 -1.55 17.07 -5.12
CA ASN A 77 -2.89 17.50 -5.50
C ASN A 77 -3.96 16.89 -4.57
N LYS A 78 -5.14 17.51 -4.52
CA LYS A 78 -6.24 17.12 -3.62
C LYS A 78 -6.92 15.79 -3.95
N TYR A 79 -6.63 15.23 -5.12
CA TYR A 79 -7.28 14.01 -5.62
C TYR A 79 -6.40 12.76 -5.48
N LEU A 80 -5.10 12.96 -5.17
CA LEU A 80 -4.13 11.88 -5.00
C LEU A 80 -3.39 12.06 -3.68
N GLU A 81 -3.51 11.08 -2.80
CA GLU A 81 -2.77 10.97 -1.54
C GLU A 81 -1.80 9.81 -1.67
N LEU A 82 -0.50 10.06 -1.41
CA LEU A 82 0.55 9.05 -1.38
C LEU A 82 1.07 8.92 0.04
N GLU A 83 1.12 7.69 0.58
CA GLU A 83 1.52 7.43 1.97
C GLU A 83 2.39 6.18 2.10
N GLY A 84 3.14 6.12 3.21
CA GLY A 84 3.84 4.90 3.62
C GLY A 84 5.17 4.66 2.92
N TYR A 85 5.70 5.63 2.15
CA TYR A 85 6.97 5.51 1.45
C TYR A 85 8.03 6.43 2.05
N SER A 86 9.26 5.99 2.03
CA SER A 86 10.42 6.71 2.54
C SER A 86 11.69 6.47 1.72
N ILE A 87 11.83 5.28 1.13
CA ILE A 87 12.94 4.91 0.22
C ILE A 87 12.62 5.36 -1.19
N VAL A 88 11.39 5.11 -1.64
CA VAL A 88 10.95 5.50 -2.98
C VAL A 88 10.67 7.00 -3.00
N SER A 89 11.30 7.73 -3.90
CA SER A 89 10.97 9.15 -4.06
C SER A 89 9.60 9.33 -4.70
N THR A 90 8.91 10.42 -4.34
CA THR A 90 7.65 10.83 -4.99
C THR A 90 7.76 10.86 -6.51
N LYS A 91 8.93 11.26 -7.02
CA LYS A 91 9.21 11.31 -8.47
C LYS A 91 9.08 9.94 -9.12
N HIS A 92 9.67 8.89 -8.53
CA HIS A 92 9.60 7.52 -9.07
C HIS A 92 8.14 7.01 -9.10
N VAL A 93 7.39 7.24 -8.00
CA VAL A 93 5.96 6.87 -7.95
C VAL A 93 5.17 7.59 -9.03
N MET A 94 5.36 8.90 -9.16
CA MET A 94 4.63 9.71 -10.16
C MET A 94 4.99 9.31 -11.59
N THR A 95 6.25 9.02 -11.89
CA THR A 95 6.67 8.52 -13.22
C THR A 95 5.92 7.24 -13.60
N LYS A 96 5.80 6.29 -12.65
CA LYS A 96 5.04 5.05 -12.88
C LYS A 96 3.54 5.30 -13.02
N LEU A 97 2.98 6.22 -12.26
CA LEU A 97 1.56 6.59 -12.37
C LEU A 97 1.22 7.29 -13.69
N GLN A 98 2.13 8.12 -14.22
CA GLN A 98 1.95 8.82 -15.50
C GLN A 98 1.88 7.87 -16.71
N GLU A 99 2.41 6.65 -16.60
CA GLU A 99 2.26 5.62 -17.62
C GLU A 99 0.82 5.08 -17.73
N ILE A 100 -0.03 5.35 -16.71
CA ILE A 100 -1.39 4.81 -16.61
C ILE A 100 -2.41 5.80 -17.15
N LYS A 101 -3.19 5.39 -18.14
CA LYS A 101 -4.34 6.15 -18.61
C LYS A 101 -5.59 5.73 -17.82
N LEU A 102 -6.13 6.66 -17.05
CA LEU A 102 -7.38 6.41 -16.33
C LEU A 102 -8.57 6.46 -17.30
N PRO A 103 -9.50 5.50 -17.22
CA PRO A 103 -10.74 5.56 -18.00
C PRO A 103 -11.66 6.66 -17.47
N LYS A 104 -12.39 7.32 -18.35
CA LYS A 104 -13.46 8.31 -18.01
C LYS A 104 -14.68 7.59 -17.42
N LYS A 105 -14.54 7.07 -16.22
CA LYS A 105 -15.61 6.37 -15.50
C LYS A 105 -15.72 6.90 -14.07
N PRO A 106 -16.91 6.79 -13.43
CA PRO A 106 -17.02 7.06 -12.01
C PRO A 106 -16.00 6.26 -11.20
N LEU A 107 -15.45 6.85 -10.15
CA LEU A 107 -14.37 6.28 -9.37
C LEU A 107 -14.66 4.85 -8.84
N TYR A 108 -15.91 4.57 -8.49
CA TYR A 108 -16.31 3.25 -8.00
C TYR A 108 -16.23 2.13 -9.06
N LEU A 109 -16.18 2.49 -10.36
CA LEU A 109 -15.99 1.57 -11.49
C LEU A 109 -14.54 1.49 -11.99
N ILE A 110 -13.64 2.30 -11.44
CA ILE A 110 -12.23 2.27 -11.83
C ILE A 110 -11.56 1.07 -11.16
N ASP A 111 -10.90 0.23 -11.95
CA ASP A 111 -10.05 -0.84 -11.43
C ASP A 111 -8.75 -0.25 -10.87
N THR A 112 -8.40 -0.61 -9.64
CA THR A 112 -7.18 -0.15 -8.96
C THR A 112 -5.99 -1.07 -9.23
N LYS A 113 -6.21 -2.28 -9.72
CA LYS A 113 -5.15 -3.27 -9.96
C LYS A 113 -4.04 -2.79 -10.91
N PRO A 114 -4.34 -2.09 -12.01
CA PRO A 114 -3.28 -1.55 -12.87
C PRO A 114 -2.38 -0.54 -12.15
N ILE A 115 -2.96 0.26 -11.23
CA ILE A 115 -2.21 1.23 -10.41
C ILE A 115 -1.32 0.48 -9.41
N GLU A 116 -1.88 -0.50 -8.70
CA GLU A 116 -1.15 -1.34 -7.76
C GLU A 116 0.00 -2.10 -8.44
N SER A 117 -0.26 -2.70 -9.60
CA SER A 117 0.73 -3.43 -10.38
C SER A 117 1.89 -2.55 -10.82
N LYS A 118 1.59 -1.34 -11.35
CA LYS A 118 2.63 -0.43 -11.85
C LYS A 118 3.55 0.08 -10.75
N ILE A 119 3.03 0.43 -9.60
CA ILE A 119 3.83 0.88 -8.46
C ILE A 119 4.63 -0.31 -7.87
N SER A 120 4.07 -1.53 -7.89
CA SER A 120 4.74 -2.74 -7.42
C SER A 120 5.94 -3.16 -8.28
N GLU A 121 6.11 -2.58 -9.49
CA GLU A 121 7.32 -2.77 -10.32
C GLU A 121 8.55 -2.09 -9.70
N LEU A 122 8.37 -1.15 -8.79
CA LEU A 122 9.49 -0.46 -8.13
C LEU A 122 10.19 -1.40 -7.14
N PRO A 123 11.52 -1.62 -7.22
CA PRO A 123 12.25 -2.58 -6.40
C PRO A 123 12.06 -2.42 -4.88
N PRO A 124 12.01 -1.16 -4.32
CA PRO A 124 11.80 -1.00 -2.89
C PRO A 124 10.38 -1.37 -2.41
N VAL A 125 9.43 -1.50 -3.32
CA VAL A 125 8.02 -1.71 -2.97
C VAL A 125 7.75 -3.19 -2.68
N LYS A 126 7.19 -3.44 -1.50
CA LYS A 126 6.71 -4.75 -1.07
C LYS A 126 5.27 -4.99 -1.48
N ARG A 127 4.41 -4.02 -1.22
CA ARG A 127 2.98 -4.09 -1.48
C ARG A 127 2.40 -2.70 -1.67
N VAL A 128 1.38 -2.60 -2.50
CA VAL A 128 0.62 -1.38 -2.74
C VAL A 128 -0.86 -1.66 -2.47
N ILE A 129 -1.52 -0.73 -1.84
CA ILE A 129 -2.96 -0.75 -1.60
C ILE A 129 -3.54 0.56 -2.08
N VAL A 130 -4.44 0.52 -3.05
CA VAL A 130 -5.12 1.70 -3.56
C VAL A 130 -6.55 1.74 -3.03
N ARG A 131 -6.88 2.78 -2.26
CA ARG A 131 -8.20 3.04 -1.71
C ARG A 131 -8.89 4.14 -2.48
N ARG A 132 -10.19 3.96 -2.73
CA ARG A 132 -11.05 4.89 -3.44
C ARG A 132 -11.98 5.60 -2.45
N TYR A 133 -12.00 6.93 -2.49
CA TYR A 133 -12.89 7.76 -1.69
C TYR A 133 -13.83 8.54 -2.63
N TRP A 134 -15.12 8.50 -2.38
CA TRP A 134 -16.14 8.91 -3.35
C TRP A 134 -16.49 10.39 -3.31
N LEU A 135 -16.46 11.02 -2.15
CA LEU A 135 -16.94 12.38 -1.97
C LEU A 135 -15.92 13.23 -1.18
N PRO A 136 -15.13 14.06 -1.86
CA PRO A 136 -14.89 14.12 -3.30
C PRO A 136 -14.12 12.90 -3.82
N ALA A 137 -14.22 12.60 -5.13
CA ALA A 137 -13.48 11.51 -5.73
C ALA A 137 -11.97 11.71 -5.57
N ARG A 138 -11.30 10.79 -4.87
CA ARG A 138 -9.86 10.80 -4.64
C ARG A 138 -9.32 9.39 -4.49
N LEU A 139 -8.06 9.23 -4.85
CA LEU A 139 -7.29 8.00 -4.65
C LEU A 139 -6.31 8.19 -3.51
N ARG A 140 -6.23 7.21 -2.64
CA ARG A 140 -5.19 7.10 -1.63
C ARG A 140 -4.38 5.85 -1.92
N VAL A 141 -3.10 6.06 -2.19
CA VAL A 141 -2.14 5.00 -2.49
C VAL A 141 -1.26 4.81 -1.26
N VAL A 142 -1.39 3.67 -0.61
CA VAL A 142 -0.56 3.29 0.53
C VAL A 142 0.51 2.33 0.02
N ILE A 143 1.76 2.72 0.18
CA ILE A 143 2.93 1.96 -0.26
C ILE A 143 3.59 1.36 0.98
N ASP A 144 3.73 0.04 0.98
CA ASP A 144 4.47 -0.70 1.99
C ASP A 144 5.82 -1.08 1.39
N GLU A 145 6.90 -0.56 1.95
CA GLU A 145 8.25 -0.75 1.44
C GLU A 145 8.92 -1.96 2.06
N ARG A 146 9.89 -2.53 1.33
CA ARG A 146 10.73 -3.63 1.82
C ARG A 146 11.69 -3.13 2.88
N THR A 147 12.02 -4.00 3.81
CA THR A 147 12.96 -3.67 4.88
C THR A 147 14.42 -3.81 4.38
N PRO A 148 15.21 -2.74 4.38
CA PRO A 148 16.64 -2.84 4.11
C PRO A 148 17.33 -3.72 5.15
N ALA A 149 18.27 -4.55 4.71
CA ALA A 149 18.97 -5.51 5.57
C ALA A 149 20.49 -5.32 5.57
N LEU A 150 21.09 -5.32 4.37
CA LEU A 150 22.54 -5.24 4.20
C LEU A 150 22.87 -4.10 3.25
N SER A 151 23.84 -3.26 3.61
CA SER A 151 24.39 -2.19 2.75
C SER A 151 25.75 -2.61 2.20
N ILE A 152 25.90 -2.61 0.90
CA ILE A 152 27.17 -2.90 0.23
C ILE A 152 27.97 -1.63 0.13
N VAL A 153 29.16 -1.65 0.70
CA VAL A 153 30.11 -0.53 0.67
C VAL A 153 31.47 -0.98 0.14
N PRO A 154 32.12 -0.21 -0.71
CA PRO A 154 33.47 -0.56 -1.19
C PRO A 154 34.52 -0.35 -0.08
N ASN A 155 34.25 0.56 0.86
CA ASN A 155 35.09 0.87 2.01
C ASN A 155 34.20 1.36 3.16
N SER A 156 34.66 1.21 4.40
CA SER A 156 33.94 1.62 5.63
C SER A 156 33.59 3.11 5.69
N LYS A 157 34.34 3.97 4.97
CA LYS A 157 34.19 5.44 4.96
C LYS A 157 33.34 5.99 3.81
N VAL A 158 32.88 5.11 2.91
CA VAL A 158 32.15 5.51 1.70
C VAL A 158 30.68 5.12 1.84
N ASP A 159 29.82 5.91 1.21
CA ASP A 159 28.39 5.63 1.16
C ASP A 159 28.08 4.31 0.45
N PRO A 160 26.97 3.67 0.79
CA PRO A 160 26.54 2.44 0.14
C PRO A 160 26.37 2.61 -1.36
N ILE A 161 26.82 1.62 -2.13
CA ILE A 161 26.61 1.55 -3.58
C ILE A 161 25.36 0.74 -3.95
N ALA A 162 24.96 -0.17 -3.07
CA ALA A 162 23.75 -0.97 -3.19
C ALA A 162 23.24 -1.38 -1.80
N VAL A 163 21.96 -1.71 -1.71
CA VAL A 163 21.33 -2.22 -0.49
C VAL A 163 20.50 -3.45 -0.82
N PHE A 164 20.71 -4.52 -0.08
CA PHE A 164 19.82 -5.67 -0.10
C PHE A 164 18.64 -5.44 0.84
N THR A 165 17.43 -5.66 0.31
CA THR A 165 16.21 -5.72 1.11
C THR A 165 15.80 -7.15 1.34
N LEU A 166 15.20 -7.43 2.49
CA LEU A 166 14.72 -8.76 2.83
C LEU A 166 13.24 -8.70 3.21
N ASP A 167 12.44 -9.51 2.52
CA ASP A 167 11.02 -9.69 2.81
C ASP A 167 10.69 -11.19 2.83
N GLY A 168 10.81 -11.79 4.00
CA GLY A 168 10.78 -13.24 4.14
C GLY A 168 11.92 -13.88 3.34
N ASN A 169 11.56 -14.66 2.30
CA ASN A 169 12.55 -15.31 1.42
C ASN A 169 12.87 -14.50 0.15
N LYS A 170 12.18 -13.37 -0.05
CA LYS A 170 12.40 -12.55 -1.24
C LYS A 170 13.47 -11.51 -0.96
N VAL A 171 14.49 -11.51 -1.78
CA VAL A 171 15.62 -10.57 -1.74
C VAL A 171 15.57 -9.72 -3.00
N GLU A 172 15.65 -8.40 -2.82
CA GLU A 172 15.79 -7.44 -3.91
C GLU A 172 17.01 -6.55 -3.66
N ILE A 173 17.60 -6.04 -4.74
CA ILE A 173 18.74 -5.14 -4.67
C ILE A 173 18.28 -3.74 -5.02
N LEU A 174 18.52 -2.79 -4.13
CA LEU A 174 18.32 -1.37 -4.37
C LEU A 174 19.65 -0.78 -4.84
N GLU A 175 19.65 -0.27 -6.05
CA GLU A 175 20.82 0.39 -6.64
C GLU A 175 20.87 1.88 -6.27
N LYS A 176 21.88 2.58 -6.75
CA LYS A 176 22.22 3.97 -6.41
C LYS A 176 21.04 4.97 -6.53
N GLU A 177 20.06 4.71 -7.39
CA GLU A 177 18.90 5.58 -7.57
C GLU A 177 17.97 5.68 -6.34
N TYR A 178 18.04 4.69 -5.43
CA TYR A 178 17.29 4.62 -4.18
C TYR A 178 18.13 4.97 -2.95
N LEU A 179 19.31 5.50 -3.16
CA LEU A 179 20.26 5.88 -2.11
C LEU A 179 20.46 7.41 -2.07
N PRO A 180 20.80 8.00 -0.90
CA PRO A 180 20.96 7.34 0.41
C PRO A 180 19.64 6.89 1.04
N LEU A 181 19.71 5.89 1.91
CA LEU A 181 18.56 5.49 2.72
C LEU A 181 18.24 6.56 3.77
N PRO A 182 16.97 6.65 4.21
CA PRO A 182 16.59 7.47 5.35
C PRO A 182 17.38 7.12 6.62
N ASP A 183 17.78 8.11 7.43
CA ASP A 183 18.61 7.94 8.64
C ASP A 183 18.03 6.95 9.66
N LYS A 184 16.72 6.78 9.66
CA LYS A 184 16.03 5.85 10.58
C LYS A 184 16.18 4.37 10.19
N MET A 185 16.66 4.08 8.99
CA MET A 185 16.81 2.72 8.49
C MET A 185 18.20 2.21 8.76
N GLN A 186 18.30 1.29 9.70
CA GLN A 186 19.56 0.64 10.03
C GLN A 186 19.81 -0.56 9.12
N THR A 187 21.02 -0.66 8.61
CA THR A 187 21.49 -1.79 7.81
C THR A 187 22.87 -2.20 8.26
N TYR A 188 23.22 -3.48 8.09
CA TYR A 188 24.58 -3.94 8.33
C TYR A 188 25.46 -3.63 7.12
N LYS A 189 26.57 -2.93 7.36
CA LYS A 189 27.52 -2.59 6.29
C LYS A 189 28.38 -3.79 5.95
N ILE A 190 28.47 -4.11 4.68
CA ILE A 190 29.24 -5.22 4.15
C ILE A 190 30.27 -4.66 3.18
N ILE A 191 31.55 -4.88 3.46
CA ILE A 191 32.65 -4.56 2.56
C ILE A 191 32.90 -5.78 1.70
N THR A 192 32.74 -5.63 0.41
CA THR A 192 33.01 -6.68 -0.59
C THR A 192 33.52 -6.06 -1.90
N TYR A 193 34.04 -6.90 -2.78
CA TYR A 193 34.31 -6.51 -4.17
C TYR A 193 33.02 -6.61 -5.00
N ASP A 194 33.08 -6.30 -6.29
CA ASP A 194 31.91 -6.19 -7.17
C ASP A 194 31.15 -7.51 -7.48
N ASP A 195 31.36 -8.54 -6.71
CA ASP A 195 30.72 -9.85 -6.89
C ASP A 195 29.37 -10.00 -6.17
N TYR A 196 28.93 -9.01 -5.40
CA TYR A 196 27.69 -9.06 -4.62
C TYR A 196 26.43 -9.35 -5.45
N LYS A 197 26.43 -8.98 -6.75
CA LYS A 197 25.31 -9.27 -7.65
C LYS A 197 25.18 -10.76 -7.97
N SER A 198 26.21 -11.54 -7.79
CA SER A 198 26.21 -13.00 -7.95
C SER A 198 25.78 -13.77 -6.70
N TRP A 199 25.54 -13.07 -5.59
CA TRP A 199 25.17 -13.71 -4.34
C TRP A 199 23.84 -14.44 -4.43
N LYS A 200 23.79 -15.64 -3.90
CA LYS A 200 22.55 -16.41 -3.82
C LYS A 200 21.59 -15.77 -2.83
N PRO A 201 20.28 -15.72 -3.09
CA PRO A 201 19.29 -15.15 -2.18
C PRO A 201 19.38 -15.68 -0.74
N ALA A 202 19.73 -16.93 -0.56
CA ALA A 202 19.90 -17.55 0.77
C ALA A 202 21.09 -17.00 1.59
N GLN A 203 22.08 -16.38 0.94
CA GLN A 203 23.23 -15.79 1.63
C GLN A 203 22.88 -14.52 2.37
N ILE A 204 21.92 -13.74 1.89
CA ILE A 204 21.53 -12.46 2.48
C ILE A 204 20.96 -12.65 3.91
N PRO A 205 19.93 -13.48 4.14
CA PRO A 205 19.43 -13.73 5.48
C PRO A 205 20.46 -14.42 6.38
N TYR A 206 21.38 -15.21 5.81
CA TYR A 206 22.47 -15.81 6.57
C TYR A 206 23.43 -14.74 7.10
N ILE A 207 23.89 -13.81 6.25
CA ILE A 207 24.79 -12.72 6.64
C ILE A 207 24.11 -11.79 7.64
N GLN A 208 22.84 -11.45 7.42
CA GLN A 208 22.08 -10.64 8.36
C GLN A 208 21.99 -11.31 9.73
N ARG A 209 21.66 -12.60 9.77
CA ARG A 209 21.61 -13.37 11.03
C ARG A 209 22.98 -13.42 11.71
N LEU A 210 24.05 -13.58 10.93
CA LEU A 210 25.41 -13.55 11.45
C LEU A 210 25.74 -12.21 12.13
N ALA A 211 25.38 -11.10 11.47
CA ALA A 211 25.58 -9.75 12.00
C ALA A 211 24.80 -9.53 13.30
N MET A 212 23.52 -9.90 13.33
CA MET A 212 22.71 -9.84 14.55
C MET A 212 23.28 -10.70 15.67
N TYR A 213 23.76 -11.89 15.34
CA TYR A 213 24.32 -12.81 16.33
C TYR A 213 25.64 -12.31 16.91
N LEU A 214 26.47 -11.64 16.10
CA LEU A 214 27.69 -10.97 16.56
C LEU A 214 27.39 -9.87 17.56
N GLU A 215 26.47 -8.97 17.25
CA GLU A 215 26.06 -7.91 18.17
C GLU A 215 25.52 -8.47 19.50
N ASN A 216 24.65 -9.47 19.43
CA ASN A 216 24.09 -10.10 20.63
C ASN A 216 25.14 -10.84 21.49
N ALA A 217 26.11 -11.48 20.84
CA ALA A 217 27.14 -12.24 21.57
C ALA A 217 28.23 -11.36 22.19
N THR A 218 28.44 -10.17 21.61
CA THR A 218 29.50 -9.25 22.06
C THR A 218 28.98 -8.06 22.86
N ASP A 219 27.67 -7.86 22.90
CA ASP A 219 27.03 -6.63 23.42
C ASP A 219 27.68 -5.35 22.88
N ASP A 220 28.15 -5.41 21.63
CA ASP A 220 28.80 -4.30 20.93
C ASP A 220 28.25 -4.15 19.54
N ARG A 221 28.25 -2.92 19.01
CA ARG A 221 27.69 -2.61 17.70
C ARG A 221 28.64 -3.05 16.60
N LEU A 222 28.10 -3.68 15.57
CA LEU A 222 28.82 -4.02 14.34
C LEU A 222 28.95 -2.79 13.45
N GLU A 223 30.18 -2.36 13.16
CA GLU A 223 30.44 -1.29 12.22
C GLU A 223 30.37 -1.78 10.78
N TYR A 224 31.04 -2.91 10.49
CA TYR A 224 30.99 -3.59 9.19
C TYR A 224 31.47 -5.03 9.22
N LEU A 225 31.04 -5.82 8.24
CA LEU A 225 31.63 -7.12 7.90
C LEU A 225 32.50 -6.97 6.64
N ASP A 226 33.75 -7.41 6.72
CA ASP A 226 34.68 -7.45 5.57
C ASP A 226 34.70 -8.86 4.98
N ILE A 227 34.01 -9.01 3.83
CA ILE A 227 33.83 -10.29 3.12
C ILE A 227 34.64 -10.27 1.80
N ARG A 228 35.58 -9.37 1.62
CA ARG A 228 36.41 -9.31 0.41
C ARG A 228 37.17 -10.61 0.17
N ASN A 229 37.58 -11.28 1.25
CA ASN A 229 38.07 -12.65 1.21
C ASN A 229 37.07 -13.58 1.89
N PRO A 230 36.28 -14.39 1.15
CA PRO A 230 35.24 -15.25 1.75
C PRO A 230 35.81 -16.38 2.61
N ASP A 231 37.10 -16.71 2.49
CA ASP A 231 37.77 -17.70 3.32
C ASP A 231 38.37 -17.10 4.61
N ASP A 232 38.47 -15.78 4.71
CA ASP A 232 39.01 -15.09 5.89
C ASP A 232 38.26 -13.78 6.15
N VAL A 233 37.06 -13.91 6.67
CA VAL A 233 36.13 -12.81 6.94
C VAL A 233 36.46 -12.16 8.29
N TYR A 234 36.31 -10.84 8.34
CA TYR A 234 36.46 -10.04 9.55
C TYR A 234 35.17 -9.30 9.89
N ALA A 235 34.88 -9.20 11.17
CA ALA A 235 33.84 -8.30 11.69
C ALA A 235 34.52 -7.18 12.49
N GLN A 236 34.29 -5.93 12.10
CA GLN A 236 34.69 -4.77 12.86
C GLN A 236 33.54 -4.38 13.78
N MET A 237 33.77 -4.58 15.07
CA MET A 237 32.91 -4.06 16.12
C MET A 237 33.37 -2.64 16.48
N ASN A 238 32.56 -1.93 17.25
CA ASN A 238 32.90 -0.57 17.67
C ASN A 238 34.21 -0.54 18.53
N HIS A 239 34.47 -1.54 19.34
CA HIS A 239 35.61 -1.56 20.25
C HIS A 239 36.74 -2.50 19.82
N PHE A 240 36.47 -3.53 19.04
CA PHE A 240 37.47 -4.52 18.62
C PHE A 240 37.15 -5.17 17.30
N ARG A 241 38.14 -5.88 16.74
CA ARG A 241 38.00 -6.60 15.49
C ARG A 241 37.97 -8.10 15.75
N LEU A 242 37.01 -8.79 15.11
CA LEU A 242 36.90 -10.26 15.19
C LEU A 242 37.34 -10.88 13.85
N ARG A 243 38.14 -11.92 13.90
CA ARG A 243 38.49 -12.72 12.74
C ARG A 243 37.69 -14.00 12.74
N LEU A 244 36.72 -14.08 11.80
CA LEU A 244 35.74 -15.18 11.74
C LEU A 244 36.27 -16.37 10.93
N GLY A 245 37.16 -16.12 9.94
CA GLY A 245 37.55 -17.09 8.92
C GLY A 245 36.48 -17.33 7.89
N ALA A 246 36.43 -18.50 7.28
CA ALA A 246 35.46 -18.84 6.28
C ALA A 246 34.02 -18.92 6.81
N LEU A 247 33.07 -18.31 6.09
CA LEU A 247 31.64 -18.36 6.43
C LEU A 247 31.02 -19.67 5.93
N LYS A 248 31.42 -20.80 6.50
CA LYS A 248 30.91 -22.12 6.10
C LYS A 248 30.14 -22.77 7.25
N GLY A 249 28.90 -23.21 6.99
CA GLY A 249 28.08 -23.98 7.93
C GLY A 249 27.59 -23.19 9.15
N ASN A 250 27.03 -23.94 10.10
CA ASN A 250 26.48 -23.36 11.35
C ASN A 250 27.52 -23.33 12.50
N GLU A 251 28.69 -23.91 12.33
CA GLU A 251 29.73 -23.95 13.34
C GLU A 251 30.22 -22.56 13.78
N ILE A 252 30.17 -21.61 12.87
CA ILE A 252 30.54 -20.23 13.16
C ILE A 252 29.69 -19.61 14.29
N PHE A 253 28.40 -19.92 14.36
CA PHE A 253 27.56 -19.43 15.47
C PHE A 253 27.96 -19.98 16.82
N GLN A 254 28.37 -21.24 16.87
CA GLN A 254 28.90 -21.87 18.13
C GLN A 254 30.22 -21.20 18.54
N ARG A 255 31.09 -20.87 17.57
CA ARG A 255 32.37 -20.19 17.88
C ARG A 255 32.11 -18.75 18.35
N ILE A 256 31.19 -18.02 17.74
CA ILE A 256 30.80 -16.67 18.17
C ILE A 256 30.24 -16.71 19.60
N GLN A 257 29.41 -17.69 19.94
CA GLN A 257 28.86 -17.82 21.29
C GLN A 257 29.94 -17.87 22.37
N LYS A 258 31.10 -18.50 22.09
CA LYS A 258 32.22 -18.56 23.03
C LYS A 258 32.89 -17.20 23.26
N VAL A 259 32.67 -16.22 22.36
CA VAL A 259 33.26 -14.89 22.50
C VAL A 259 32.69 -14.17 23.73
N SER A 260 31.42 -14.37 24.04
CA SER A 260 30.76 -13.71 25.17
C SER A 260 31.50 -13.91 26.50
N SER A 261 32.13 -15.06 26.69
CA SER A 261 32.94 -15.36 27.92
C SER A 261 34.28 -14.61 27.94
N VAL A 262 34.80 -14.18 26.79
CA VAL A 262 36.13 -13.54 26.66
C VAL A 262 35.99 -12.00 26.59
N ILE A 263 34.85 -11.48 26.19
CA ILE A 263 34.60 -10.04 26.03
C ILE A 263 34.92 -9.23 27.30
N PRO A 264 34.49 -9.62 28.52
CA PRO A 264 34.76 -8.80 29.70
C PRO A 264 36.26 -8.59 29.94
N GLU A 265 37.08 -9.60 29.69
CA GLU A 265 38.56 -9.48 29.80
C GLU A 265 39.15 -8.71 28.62
N ALA A 266 38.65 -8.93 27.40
CA ALA A 266 39.08 -8.20 26.21
C ALA A 266 38.82 -6.68 26.35
N MET A 267 37.68 -6.29 26.91
CA MET A 267 37.36 -4.88 27.14
C MET A 267 38.33 -4.15 28.05
N LYS A 268 38.94 -4.85 29.04
CA LYS A 268 39.95 -4.25 29.92
C LYS A 268 41.21 -3.83 29.17
N ILE A 269 41.53 -4.51 28.06
CA ILE A 269 42.76 -4.34 27.30
C ILE A 269 42.49 -3.92 25.84
N LYS A 270 41.28 -3.41 25.56
CA LYS A 270 40.79 -3.12 24.18
C LYS A 270 41.79 -2.34 23.33
N ASP A 271 42.47 -1.35 23.92
CA ASP A 271 43.39 -0.48 23.18
C ASP A 271 44.67 -1.24 22.69
N ASN A 272 45.01 -2.34 23.33
CA ASN A 272 46.12 -3.21 22.97
C ASN A 272 45.75 -4.38 22.08
N ILE A 273 44.45 -4.60 21.82
CA ILE A 273 43.98 -5.68 20.97
C ILE A 273 44.13 -5.30 19.50
N ASN A 274 44.70 -6.21 18.71
CA ASN A 274 44.68 -6.12 17.25
C ASN A 274 43.39 -6.75 16.68
N TYR A 275 43.15 -8.01 17.06
CA TYR A 275 41.91 -8.73 16.78
C TYR A 275 41.72 -9.93 17.70
N ILE A 276 40.48 -10.42 17.82
CA ILE A 276 40.12 -11.67 18.49
C ILE A 276 39.91 -12.72 17.39
N ASP A 277 40.64 -13.84 17.48
CA ASP A 277 40.60 -14.89 16.46
C ASP A 277 39.59 -15.99 16.86
N LEU A 278 38.58 -16.20 16.01
CA LEU A 278 37.49 -17.17 16.16
C LEU A 278 37.57 -18.33 15.16
N ARG A 279 38.63 -18.44 14.42
CA ARG A 279 38.74 -19.49 13.39
C ARG A 279 38.81 -20.89 13.99
N TRP A 280 39.27 -20.97 15.22
CA TRP A 280 39.53 -22.22 15.91
C TRP A 280 38.51 -22.46 17.05
N ASN A 281 38.49 -23.66 17.59
CA ASN A 281 37.61 -23.99 18.74
C ASN A 281 37.90 -23.16 19.98
N ASN A 282 39.14 -22.72 20.16
CA ASN A 282 39.55 -21.84 21.24
C ASN A 282 39.66 -20.41 20.75
N VAL A 283 39.05 -19.48 21.49
CA VAL A 283 39.16 -18.05 21.23
C VAL A 283 40.55 -17.58 21.63
N SER A 284 41.25 -16.86 20.72
CA SER A 284 42.57 -16.29 21.03
C SER A 284 42.59 -14.79 20.77
N ILE A 285 43.26 -14.05 21.65
CA ILE A 285 43.41 -12.60 21.54
C ILE A 285 44.79 -12.30 20.97
N LYS A 286 44.82 -11.58 19.84
CA LYS A 286 46.06 -11.10 19.23
C LYS A 286 46.29 -9.65 19.66
N LEU A 287 47.39 -9.42 20.34
CA LEU A 287 47.78 -8.05 20.73
C LEU A 287 48.47 -7.29 19.61
N LYS A 288 48.40 -5.97 19.65
CA LYS A 288 49.19 -5.09 18.79
C LYS A 288 50.67 -5.31 19.11
N LYS A 289 51.50 -5.34 18.06
CA LYS A 289 52.97 -5.33 18.30
C LYS A 289 53.31 -3.91 18.80
N ASN A 290 53.96 -3.82 19.96
CA ASN A 290 54.62 -2.61 20.41
C ASN A 290 55.79 -2.37 19.42
N ASN A 291 55.68 -1.35 18.57
CA ASN A 291 56.82 -0.85 17.82
C ASN A 291 57.64 0.07 18.70
#